data_daf330b3a5762b055f31cbb594b3b0c1
#
_entry.id   daf330b3a5762b055f31cbb594b3b0c1
#
_cell.length_a   1.000
_cell.length_b   1.000
_cell.length_c   1.000
_cell.angle_alpha   90.00
_cell.angle_beta   90.00
_cell.angle_gamma   90.00
#
_symmetry.space_group_name_H-M   'P 1'
#
loop_
_entity.id
_entity.type
_entity.pdbx_description
1 polymer ?
#
loop_
_entity_poly.entity_id
_entity_poly.type
_entity_poly.pdbx_seq_one_letter_code
_entity_poly.pdbx_strand_id
1 'polypeptide(L)'
;MSKSANEFRYVLIAMAGALVLTAFQPRTAGAAVMRFKVDADRSTVSVTVAQPAAFIRGSATGTFRIIDGAVSGDPASIPATAKVRILIDATSYRSDDASRDRSVTEKTLEADKYPTIGFESNSVVGVVKTSPREGTAIVTGFVTLHGQAHAMTMSVHAILGADGSFTGDGEVKFNYEEFGIKVPGVMFGAILAGDEATVRFHIVALNTAALSQ
;
A
#
# COMPACT_ATOMS: atom_id res chain seq x y z
N MET A 1 -2.57 -62.62 82.77
CA MET A 1 -1.16 -62.25 82.58
C MET A 1 -1.15 -61.46 81.25
N SER A 2 -1.15 -60.13 81.38
CA SER A 2 -0.07 -59.15 81.10
C SER A 2 0.35 -59.15 79.62
N LYS A 3 0.19 -58.07 78.90
CA LYS A 3 0.95 -56.80 78.77
C LYS A 3 0.36 -56.03 77.62
N SER A 4 -0.16 -54.88 77.85
CA SER A 4 0.44 -53.59 77.51
C SER A 4 1.19 -53.52 76.20
N ALA A 5 0.52 -52.98 75.19
CA ALA A 5 1.17 -52.48 73.98
C ALA A 5 0.98 -50.97 73.89
N ASN A 6 2.09 -50.30 73.82
CA ASN A 6 2.32 -48.89 73.87
C ASN A 6 2.00 -48.31 72.49
N GLU A 7 1.00 -47.45 72.40
CA GLU A 7 0.65 -46.78 71.15
C GLU A 7 1.49 -45.55 70.94
N PHE A 8 2.48 -45.66 70.04
CA PHE A 8 3.18 -44.49 69.49
C PHE A 8 2.33 -43.78 68.44
N ARG A 9 1.75 -42.69 68.88
CA ARG A 9 1.08 -41.75 67.94
C ARG A 9 2.14 -40.96 67.19
N TYR A 10 2.41 -41.32 65.93
CA TYR A 10 3.16 -40.48 65.04
C TYR A 10 2.20 -39.41 64.49
N VAL A 11 2.40 -38.16 64.91
CA VAL A 11 1.77 -36.99 64.30
C VAL A 11 2.52 -36.68 63.01
N LEU A 12 1.95 -37.08 61.87
CA LEU A 12 2.41 -36.69 60.55
C LEU A 12 1.92 -35.27 60.26
N ILE A 13 2.82 -34.30 60.41
CA ILE A 13 2.62 -32.94 59.92
C ILE A 13 2.81 -33.00 58.40
N ALA A 14 1.69 -33.06 57.66
CA ALA A 14 1.70 -32.86 56.22
C ALA A 14 1.90 -31.39 55.92
N MET A 15 3.14 -30.99 55.67
CA MET A 15 3.41 -29.70 55.02
C MET A 15 2.98 -29.77 53.54
N ALA A 16 1.77 -29.30 53.27
CA ALA A 16 1.32 -29.04 51.90
C ALA A 16 2.11 -27.85 51.36
N GLY A 17 3.26 -28.15 50.74
CA GLY A 17 3.97 -27.19 49.91
C GLY A 17 3.14 -26.87 48.64
N ALA A 18 2.40 -25.79 48.69
CA ALA A 18 1.79 -25.27 47.48
C ALA A 18 2.89 -24.75 46.53
N LEU A 19 3.30 -25.62 45.61
CA LEU A 19 4.15 -25.23 44.48
C LEU A 19 3.33 -24.32 43.56
N VAL A 20 3.46 -23.01 43.78
CA VAL A 20 2.92 -22.03 42.84
C VAL A 20 3.78 -22.12 41.59
N LEU A 21 3.36 -22.97 40.64
CA LEU A 21 3.82 -22.89 39.26
C LEU A 21 3.30 -21.58 38.72
N THR A 22 4.08 -20.49 38.80
CA THR A 22 3.88 -19.32 37.99
C THR A 22 4.13 -19.77 36.56
N ALA A 23 3.04 -20.09 35.84
CA ALA A 23 3.08 -20.31 34.43
C ALA A 23 3.62 -19.02 33.81
N PHE A 24 4.90 -19.05 33.43
CA PHE A 24 5.50 -18.02 32.61
C PHE A 24 4.82 -18.18 31.22
N GLN A 25 3.67 -17.51 31.05
CA GLN A 25 3.06 -17.43 29.73
C GLN A 25 3.98 -16.52 28.93
N PRO A 26 4.61 -17.01 27.84
CA PRO A 26 5.30 -16.15 26.94
C PRO A 26 4.23 -15.17 26.43
N ARG A 27 4.35 -13.90 26.81
CA ARG A 27 3.65 -12.85 26.11
C ARG A 27 4.12 -12.96 24.67
N THR A 28 3.29 -13.49 23.79
CA THR A 28 3.44 -13.28 22.37
C THR A 28 3.41 -11.77 22.22
N ALA A 29 4.58 -11.18 22.05
CA ALA A 29 4.67 -9.77 21.67
C ALA A 29 3.81 -9.67 20.42
N GLY A 30 2.64 -9.08 20.56
CA GLY A 30 1.75 -8.86 19.43
C GLY A 30 2.57 -8.12 18.38
N ALA A 31 2.61 -8.68 17.19
CA ALA A 31 3.34 -8.12 16.09
C ALA A 31 3.03 -6.62 15.98
N ALA A 32 4.05 -5.78 16.10
CA ALA A 32 3.87 -4.34 16.13
C ALA A 32 3.59 -3.85 14.70
N VAL A 33 2.30 -3.69 14.38
CA VAL A 33 1.88 -3.12 13.10
C VAL A 33 2.38 -1.67 13.01
N MET A 34 3.32 -1.42 12.13
CA MET A 34 3.75 -0.08 11.77
C MET A 34 2.68 0.59 10.91
N ARG A 35 2.44 1.86 11.14
CA ARG A 35 1.50 2.67 10.36
C ARG A 35 2.19 3.92 9.86
N PHE A 36 1.96 4.21 8.58
CA PHE A 36 2.55 5.33 7.88
C PHE A 36 1.44 6.12 7.20
N LYS A 37 1.53 7.44 7.28
CA LYS A 37 0.69 8.35 6.50
C LYS A 37 1.49 8.83 5.31
N VAL A 38 0.89 8.81 4.13
CA VAL A 38 1.55 9.31 2.91
C VAL A 38 1.78 10.81 3.03
N ASP A 39 3.00 11.21 2.70
CA ASP A 39 3.41 12.60 2.54
C ASP A 39 3.17 12.98 1.08
N ALA A 40 2.12 13.74 0.85
CA ALA A 40 1.68 14.13 -0.49
C ALA A 40 2.70 15.02 -1.21
N ASP A 41 3.42 15.85 -0.47
CA ASP A 41 4.39 16.81 -1.04
C ASP A 41 5.69 16.13 -1.49
N ARG A 42 6.02 15.00 -0.86
CA ARG A 42 7.21 14.19 -1.18
C ARG A 42 6.89 13.01 -2.09
N SER A 43 5.62 12.78 -2.41
CA SER A 43 5.18 11.68 -3.25
C SER A 43 4.79 12.16 -4.64
N THR A 44 4.99 11.31 -5.64
CA THR A 44 4.63 11.62 -7.03
C THR A 44 3.89 10.46 -7.66
N VAL A 45 2.88 10.78 -8.48
CA VAL A 45 2.22 9.85 -9.38
C VAL A 45 2.21 10.48 -10.76
N SER A 46 2.80 9.81 -11.74
CA SER A 46 2.83 10.26 -13.13
C SER A 46 2.19 9.23 -14.04
N VAL A 47 1.52 9.69 -15.07
CA VAL A 47 0.96 8.86 -16.13
C VAL A 47 1.56 9.26 -17.46
N THR A 48 1.98 8.27 -18.23
CA THR A 48 2.49 8.45 -19.59
C THR A 48 1.64 7.63 -20.54
N VAL A 49 1.17 8.28 -21.60
CA VAL A 49 0.45 7.64 -22.69
C VAL A 49 1.24 7.84 -23.98
N ALA A 50 1.50 6.76 -24.69
CA ALA A 50 2.14 6.83 -26.00
C ALA A 50 1.22 7.52 -27.02
N GLN A 51 1.81 8.28 -27.94
CA GLN A 51 1.11 8.90 -29.06
C GLN A 51 1.57 8.25 -30.36
N PRO A 52 0.98 7.12 -30.78
CA PRO A 52 1.37 6.45 -32.01
C PRO A 52 0.78 7.14 -33.24
N ALA A 53 1.27 8.31 -33.59
CA ALA A 53 0.91 8.94 -34.86
C ALA A 53 1.94 8.54 -35.94
N ALA A 54 1.45 8.34 -37.17
CA ALA A 54 2.29 7.91 -38.29
C ALA A 54 3.49 8.81 -38.58
N PHE A 55 3.44 10.07 -38.14
CA PHE A 55 4.46 11.09 -38.39
C PHE A 55 5.04 11.75 -37.12
N ILE A 56 4.44 11.49 -35.94
CA ILE A 56 4.89 12.07 -34.68
C ILE A 56 5.01 10.92 -33.66
N ARG A 57 6.25 10.50 -33.39
CA ARG A 57 6.50 9.61 -32.27
C ARG A 57 6.70 10.47 -31.02
N GLY A 58 5.81 10.34 -30.08
CA GLY A 58 5.87 11.08 -28.83
C GLY A 58 5.14 10.33 -27.70
N SER A 59 5.26 10.88 -26.54
CA SER A 59 4.46 10.48 -25.38
C SER A 59 3.99 11.73 -24.67
N ALA A 60 2.80 11.66 -24.10
CA ALA A 60 2.30 12.69 -23.20
C ALA A 60 2.46 12.19 -21.77
N THR A 61 3.13 12.98 -20.93
CA THR A 61 3.27 12.66 -19.50
C THR A 61 2.62 13.77 -18.69
N GLY A 62 1.84 13.38 -17.70
CA GLY A 62 1.28 14.29 -16.71
C GLY A 62 1.38 13.70 -15.31
N THR A 63 1.16 14.54 -14.33
CA THR A 63 1.23 14.19 -12.90
C THR A 63 -0.10 14.45 -12.21
N PHE A 64 -0.32 13.73 -11.12
CA PHE A 64 -1.45 13.90 -10.22
C PHE A 64 -0.98 14.19 -8.80
N ARG A 65 -1.82 14.89 -8.04
CA ARG A 65 -1.63 15.13 -6.62
C ARG A 65 -2.31 14.03 -5.80
N ILE A 66 -1.57 13.47 -4.85
CA ILE A 66 -2.13 12.61 -3.81
C ILE A 66 -2.83 13.48 -2.77
N ILE A 67 -4.04 13.12 -2.37
CA ILE A 67 -4.82 13.84 -1.36
C ILE A 67 -4.91 13.09 -0.03
N ASP A 68 -4.77 11.76 -0.05
CA ASP A 68 -4.70 10.94 1.15
C ASP A 68 -4.00 9.61 0.85
N GLY A 69 -3.41 8.99 1.86
CA GLY A 69 -2.85 7.67 1.73
C GLY A 69 -2.28 7.14 3.03
N ALA A 70 -2.30 5.82 3.14
CA ALA A 70 -1.76 5.10 4.27
C ALA A 70 -1.10 3.80 3.83
N VAL A 71 0.00 3.47 4.50
CA VAL A 71 0.66 2.17 4.42
C VAL A 71 0.72 1.60 5.83
N SER A 72 0.45 0.32 5.98
CA SER A 72 0.60 -0.35 7.27
C SER A 72 1.06 -1.79 7.07
N GLY A 73 1.72 -2.36 8.08
CA GLY A 73 2.15 -3.74 8.07
C GLY A 73 3.08 -4.06 9.24
N ASP A 74 3.23 -5.33 9.50
CA ASP A 74 4.24 -5.85 10.41
C ASP A 74 5.44 -6.32 9.59
N PRO A 75 6.65 -5.75 9.82
CA PRO A 75 7.87 -6.15 9.10
C PRO A 75 8.22 -7.63 9.23
N ALA A 76 7.75 -8.29 10.30
CA ALA A 76 7.95 -9.72 10.51
C ALA A 76 6.95 -10.59 9.73
N SER A 77 5.83 -10.01 9.29
CA SER A 77 4.72 -10.72 8.65
C SER A 77 4.07 -9.91 7.53
N ILE A 78 4.86 -9.33 6.65
CA ILE A 78 4.40 -8.45 5.56
C ILE A 78 3.29 -9.09 4.72
N PRO A 79 3.42 -10.35 4.21
CA PRO A 79 2.38 -10.93 3.35
C PRO A 79 1.00 -10.99 3.98
N ALA A 80 0.93 -11.16 5.30
CA ALA A 80 -0.34 -11.30 6.02
C ALA A 80 -0.93 -9.97 6.52
N THR A 81 -0.09 -8.94 6.68
CA THR A 81 -0.47 -7.73 7.42
C THR A 81 -0.38 -6.44 6.62
N ALA A 82 0.38 -6.44 5.51
CA ALA A 82 0.58 -5.23 4.73
C ALA A 82 -0.70 -4.77 4.04
N LYS A 83 -0.99 -3.49 4.19
CA LYS A 83 -2.11 -2.79 3.54
C LYS A 83 -1.61 -1.46 3.00
N VAL A 84 -2.09 -1.14 1.80
CA VAL A 84 -1.81 0.12 1.13
C VAL A 84 -3.13 0.72 0.65
N ARG A 85 -3.33 1.99 0.92
CA ARG A 85 -4.44 2.78 0.39
C ARG A 85 -3.88 4.12 -0.07
N ILE A 86 -4.21 4.49 -1.31
CA ILE A 86 -3.82 5.77 -1.92
C ILE A 86 -5.06 6.41 -2.52
N LEU A 87 -5.24 7.70 -2.32
CA LEU A 87 -6.29 8.49 -2.93
C LEU A 87 -5.68 9.68 -3.66
N ILE A 88 -6.05 9.84 -4.90
CA ILE A 88 -5.51 10.83 -5.84
C ILE A 88 -6.63 11.76 -6.29
N ASP A 89 -6.33 13.04 -6.42
CA ASP A 89 -7.23 14.05 -6.96
C ASP A 89 -7.21 14.00 -8.50
N ALA A 90 -8.30 13.53 -9.10
CA ALA A 90 -8.44 13.45 -10.56
C ALA A 90 -8.46 14.84 -11.23
N THR A 91 -8.85 15.89 -10.50
CA THR A 91 -8.88 17.28 -11.01
C THR A 91 -7.49 17.90 -11.07
N SER A 92 -6.51 17.29 -10.41
CA SER A 92 -5.15 17.82 -10.26
C SER A 92 -4.21 17.50 -11.42
N TYR A 93 -4.68 16.82 -12.47
CA TYR A 93 -3.83 16.47 -13.61
C TYR A 93 -3.10 17.69 -14.17
N ARG A 94 -1.79 17.57 -14.36
CA ARG A 94 -0.93 18.61 -14.96
C ARG A 94 0.11 17.98 -15.86
N SER A 95 0.30 18.57 -17.04
CA SER A 95 1.32 18.24 -18.01
C SER A 95 2.02 19.52 -18.50
N ASP A 96 2.77 19.44 -19.57
CA ASP A 96 3.40 20.56 -20.26
C ASP A 96 2.45 21.37 -21.15
N ASP A 97 1.17 20.98 -21.25
CA ASP A 97 0.16 21.59 -22.12
C ASP A 97 -1.16 21.80 -21.37
N ALA A 98 -1.48 23.04 -21.07
CA ALA A 98 -2.71 23.42 -20.36
C ALA A 98 -4.01 23.07 -21.11
N SER A 99 -3.99 22.94 -22.44
CA SER A 99 -5.13 22.50 -23.23
C SER A 99 -5.37 20.99 -23.05
N ARG A 100 -4.27 20.23 -23.01
CA ARG A 100 -4.28 18.81 -22.68
C ARG A 100 -4.81 18.59 -21.26
N ASP A 101 -4.30 19.34 -20.28
CA ASP A 101 -4.72 19.25 -18.89
C ASP A 101 -6.22 19.36 -18.75
N ARG A 102 -6.80 20.36 -19.38
CA ARG A 102 -8.24 20.60 -19.40
C ARG A 102 -8.98 19.46 -20.08
N SER A 103 -8.52 19.01 -21.26
CA SER A 103 -9.15 17.92 -21.99
C SER A 103 -9.12 16.60 -21.22
N VAL A 104 -8.00 16.29 -20.56
CA VAL A 104 -7.87 15.10 -19.73
C VAL A 104 -8.81 15.18 -18.54
N THR A 105 -8.81 16.29 -17.82
CA THR A 105 -9.63 16.47 -16.61
C THR A 105 -11.12 16.45 -16.93
N GLU A 106 -11.57 17.24 -17.93
CA GLU A 106 -13.00 17.44 -18.20
C GLU A 106 -13.59 16.32 -19.05
N LYS A 107 -12.85 15.84 -20.07
CA LYS A 107 -13.41 14.95 -21.10
C LYS A 107 -12.97 13.51 -20.98
N THR A 108 -11.73 13.26 -20.52
CA THR A 108 -11.17 11.92 -20.44
C THR A 108 -11.51 11.29 -19.09
N LEU A 109 -11.24 12.00 -18.00
CA LEU A 109 -11.49 11.52 -16.64
C LEU A 109 -12.88 11.87 -16.11
N GLU A 110 -13.59 12.82 -16.76
CA GLU A 110 -14.86 13.36 -16.26
C GLU A 110 -14.75 13.69 -14.75
N ALA A 111 -13.70 14.45 -14.38
CA ALA A 111 -13.32 14.63 -13.01
C ALA A 111 -14.36 15.35 -12.13
N ASP A 112 -15.29 16.10 -12.74
CA ASP A 112 -16.45 16.66 -12.05
C ASP A 112 -17.38 15.55 -11.53
N LYS A 113 -17.47 14.44 -12.24
CA LYS A 113 -18.29 13.29 -11.90
C LYS A 113 -17.50 12.24 -11.09
N TYR A 114 -16.22 12.08 -11.39
CA TYR A 114 -15.32 11.12 -10.77
C TYR A 114 -14.07 11.84 -10.21
N PRO A 115 -14.22 12.61 -9.11
CA PRO A 115 -13.16 13.52 -8.65
C PRO A 115 -11.94 12.82 -8.04
N THR A 116 -12.02 11.52 -7.81
CA THR A 116 -10.95 10.77 -7.16
C THR A 116 -10.58 9.49 -7.91
N ILE A 117 -9.27 9.17 -7.85
CA ILE A 117 -8.74 7.88 -8.27
C ILE A 117 -8.21 7.18 -7.02
N GLY A 118 -8.61 5.94 -6.78
CA GLY A 118 -8.26 5.19 -5.58
C GLY A 118 -7.45 3.94 -5.89
N PHE A 119 -6.55 3.56 -4.98
CA PHE A 119 -5.94 2.24 -4.93
C PHE A 119 -6.07 1.65 -3.53
N GLU A 120 -6.51 0.40 -3.44
CA GLU A 120 -6.54 -0.36 -2.19
C GLU A 120 -5.95 -1.76 -2.41
N SER A 121 -4.89 -2.09 -1.65
CA SER A 121 -4.29 -3.42 -1.73
C SER A 121 -5.16 -4.46 -1.01
N ASN A 122 -5.24 -5.65 -1.60
CA ASN A 122 -5.85 -6.82 -0.96
C ASN A 122 -4.80 -7.88 -0.59
N SER A 123 -3.67 -7.90 -1.29
CA SER A 123 -2.61 -8.88 -1.07
C SER A 123 -1.22 -8.27 -1.33
N VAL A 124 -0.25 -8.71 -0.52
CA VAL A 124 1.18 -8.45 -0.74
C VAL A 124 1.90 -9.78 -0.65
N VAL A 125 2.56 -10.21 -1.73
CA VAL A 125 3.22 -11.51 -1.83
C VAL A 125 4.60 -11.38 -2.46
N GLY A 126 5.34 -12.47 -2.54
CA GLY A 126 6.62 -12.52 -3.26
C GLY A 126 7.67 -11.55 -2.70
N VAL A 127 7.67 -11.34 -1.37
CA VAL A 127 8.60 -10.42 -0.73
C VAL A 127 10.02 -10.96 -0.83
N VAL A 128 10.88 -10.26 -1.58
CA VAL A 128 12.30 -10.54 -1.72
C VAL A 128 13.07 -9.42 -1.05
N LYS A 129 13.70 -9.70 0.09
CA LYS A 129 14.51 -8.73 0.83
C LYS A 129 15.92 -8.67 0.22
N THR A 130 16.39 -7.47 -0.13
CA THR A 130 17.77 -7.20 -0.55
C THR A 130 18.63 -6.74 0.64
N SER A 131 17.99 -6.16 1.66
CA SER A 131 18.60 -5.79 2.93
C SER A 131 17.56 -5.89 4.06
N PRO A 132 17.93 -5.68 5.36
CA PRO A 132 16.96 -5.62 6.46
C PRO A 132 15.89 -4.54 6.32
N ARG A 133 16.13 -3.52 5.49
CA ARG A 133 15.25 -2.35 5.30
C ARG A 133 14.79 -2.14 3.87
N GLU A 134 15.13 -3.04 2.96
CA GLU A 134 14.89 -2.86 1.53
C GLU A 134 14.48 -4.19 0.90
N GLY A 135 13.57 -4.11 -0.06
CA GLY A 135 13.12 -5.29 -0.79
C GLY A 135 12.11 -4.95 -1.86
N THR A 136 11.72 -5.98 -2.57
CA THR A 136 10.68 -5.92 -3.60
C THR A 136 9.53 -6.83 -3.21
N ALA A 137 8.30 -6.42 -3.52
CA ALA A 137 7.11 -7.22 -3.29
C ALA A 137 6.15 -7.09 -4.47
N ILE A 138 5.31 -8.10 -4.65
CA ILE A 138 4.18 -8.05 -5.56
C ILE A 138 2.95 -7.61 -4.77
N VAL A 139 2.39 -6.47 -5.15
CA VAL A 139 1.19 -5.89 -4.54
C VAL A 139 0.04 -6.07 -5.50
N THR A 140 -1.02 -6.73 -5.04
CA THR A 140 -2.29 -6.86 -5.77
C THR A 140 -3.36 -6.07 -5.04
N GLY A 141 -4.22 -5.40 -5.78
CA GLY A 141 -5.31 -4.60 -5.21
C GLY A 141 -6.32 -4.20 -6.27
N PHE A 142 -7.17 -3.25 -5.92
CA PHE A 142 -8.13 -2.65 -6.84
C PHE A 142 -7.78 -1.19 -7.07
N VAL A 143 -7.73 -0.82 -8.34
CA VAL A 143 -7.74 0.57 -8.77
C VAL A 143 -9.17 0.96 -9.09
N THR A 144 -9.65 2.03 -8.48
CA THR A 144 -10.91 2.68 -8.84
C THR A 144 -10.61 3.91 -9.66
N LEU A 145 -11.00 3.91 -10.91
CA LEU A 145 -10.80 4.98 -11.87
C LEU A 145 -12.08 5.14 -12.71
N HIS A 146 -12.50 6.38 -12.94
CA HIS A 146 -13.70 6.68 -13.73
C HIS A 146 -14.96 5.93 -13.22
N GLY A 147 -15.06 5.75 -11.88
CA GLY A 147 -16.15 5.03 -11.23
C GLY A 147 -16.12 3.50 -11.36
N GLN A 148 -15.12 2.93 -12.00
CA GLN A 148 -14.96 1.48 -12.18
C GLN A 148 -13.78 0.97 -11.37
N ALA A 149 -13.92 -0.23 -10.76
CA ALA A 149 -12.87 -0.86 -9.98
C ALA A 149 -12.35 -2.10 -10.72
N HIS A 150 -11.06 -2.11 -11.00
CA HIS A 150 -10.38 -3.23 -11.65
C HIS A 150 -9.22 -3.74 -10.81
N ALA A 151 -9.03 -5.07 -10.83
CA ALA A 151 -7.91 -5.71 -10.15
C ALA A 151 -6.60 -5.35 -10.88
N MET A 152 -5.59 -4.99 -10.10
CA MET A 152 -4.28 -4.64 -10.62
C MET A 152 -3.17 -5.26 -9.78
N THR A 153 -2.11 -5.70 -10.45
CA THR A 153 -0.93 -6.28 -9.81
C THR A 153 0.30 -5.50 -10.24
N MET A 154 1.13 -5.13 -9.29
CA MET A 154 2.33 -4.35 -9.54
C MET A 154 3.51 -4.83 -8.69
N SER A 155 4.71 -4.69 -9.22
CA SER A 155 5.95 -4.85 -8.44
C SER A 155 6.28 -3.52 -7.77
N VAL A 156 6.54 -3.57 -6.48
CA VAL A 156 6.89 -2.39 -5.66
C VAL A 156 8.24 -2.64 -5.03
N HIS A 157 9.17 -1.74 -5.28
CA HIS A 157 10.44 -1.64 -4.56
C HIS A 157 10.20 -0.79 -3.31
N ALA A 158 10.48 -1.32 -2.14
CA ALA A 158 10.16 -0.71 -0.86
C ALA A 158 11.41 -0.52 0.00
N ILE A 159 11.51 0.66 0.62
CA ILE A 159 12.61 1.03 1.53
C ILE A 159 12.03 1.55 2.84
N LEU A 160 12.52 1.03 3.95
CA LEU A 160 12.31 1.61 5.28
C LEU A 160 13.52 2.47 5.63
N GLY A 161 13.35 3.78 5.58
CA GLY A 161 14.40 4.76 5.86
C GLY A 161 14.97 4.66 7.28
N ALA A 162 16.18 5.17 7.47
CA ALA A 162 16.81 5.23 8.79
C ALA A 162 16.06 6.19 9.74
N ASP A 163 15.38 7.18 9.18
CA ASP A 163 14.49 8.11 9.86
C ASP A 163 13.10 7.52 10.19
N GLY A 164 12.88 6.26 9.86
CA GLY A 164 11.59 5.58 10.05
C GLY A 164 10.56 5.90 8.99
N SER A 165 10.90 6.62 7.91
CA SER A 165 10.03 6.81 6.76
C SER A 165 9.92 5.52 5.93
N PHE A 166 8.84 5.39 5.18
CA PHE A 166 8.65 4.35 4.17
C PHE A 166 8.68 4.97 2.78
N THR A 167 9.36 4.34 1.85
CA THR A 167 9.34 4.70 0.43
C THR A 167 8.93 3.49 -0.39
N GLY A 168 8.05 3.70 -1.37
CA GLY A 168 7.60 2.68 -2.30
C GLY A 168 7.63 3.20 -3.74
N ASP A 169 8.37 2.52 -4.61
CA ASP A 169 8.52 2.85 -6.02
C ASP A 169 7.97 1.75 -6.90
N GLY A 170 7.31 2.11 -8.00
CA GLY A 170 6.83 1.12 -8.94
C GLY A 170 6.30 1.71 -10.23
N GLU A 171 6.03 0.79 -11.14
CA GLU A 171 5.41 1.06 -12.43
C GLU A 171 4.32 0.03 -12.68
N VAL A 172 3.22 0.49 -13.25
CA VAL A 172 2.14 -0.39 -13.71
C VAL A 172 1.60 0.11 -15.05
N LYS A 173 1.20 -0.83 -15.89
CA LYS A 173 0.58 -0.56 -17.18
C LYS A 173 -0.81 -1.13 -17.22
N PHE A 174 -1.71 -0.42 -17.84
CA PHE A 174 -3.09 -0.88 -18.04
C PHE A 174 -3.71 -0.24 -19.27
N ASN A 175 -4.73 -0.89 -19.82
CA ASN A 175 -5.55 -0.33 -20.86
C ASN A 175 -6.65 0.52 -20.21
N TYR A 176 -6.67 1.81 -20.51
CA TYR A 176 -7.64 2.73 -19.92
C TYR A 176 -9.07 2.52 -20.43
N GLU A 177 -9.26 1.85 -21.57
CA GLU A 177 -10.58 1.47 -22.07
C GLU A 177 -11.29 0.49 -21.14
N GLU A 178 -10.52 -0.34 -20.39
CA GLU A 178 -11.09 -1.23 -19.36
C GLU A 178 -11.86 -0.46 -18.29
N PHE A 179 -11.49 0.81 -18.06
CA PHE A 179 -12.19 1.71 -17.14
C PHE A 179 -13.29 2.54 -17.82
N GLY A 180 -13.68 2.20 -19.05
CA GLY A 180 -14.67 2.94 -19.82
C GLY A 180 -14.20 4.33 -20.27
N ILE A 181 -12.89 4.60 -20.18
CA ILE A 181 -12.31 5.87 -20.59
C ILE A 181 -12.13 5.88 -22.10
N LYS A 182 -12.67 6.92 -22.74
CA LYS A 182 -12.50 7.18 -24.16
C LYS A 182 -11.63 8.42 -24.33
N VAL A 183 -10.45 8.26 -24.91
CA VAL A 183 -9.57 9.40 -25.20
C VAL A 183 -10.02 10.04 -26.53
N PRO A 184 -10.40 11.32 -26.53
CA PRO A 184 -10.75 12.01 -27.75
C PRO A 184 -9.56 12.04 -28.72
N GLY A 185 -9.77 11.60 -29.95
CA GLY A 185 -8.80 11.81 -31.03
C GLY A 185 -8.62 13.31 -31.30
N VAL A 186 -7.40 13.75 -31.55
CA VAL A 186 -7.10 15.10 -32.01
C VAL A 186 -6.95 15.12 -33.53
N MET A 187 -7.10 16.29 -34.15
CA MET A 187 -7.03 16.46 -35.59
C MET A 187 -8.01 15.55 -36.39
N PHE A 188 -9.33 15.62 -36.04
CA PHE A 188 -10.36 14.81 -36.65
C PHE A 188 -10.17 13.30 -36.57
N GLY A 189 -9.51 12.83 -35.49
CA GLY A 189 -9.22 11.41 -35.28
C GLY A 189 -7.92 10.91 -35.95
N ALA A 190 -7.14 11.82 -36.56
CA ALA A 190 -5.88 11.43 -37.23
C ALA A 190 -4.73 11.16 -36.23
N ILE A 191 -4.84 11.65 -35.00
CA ILE A 191 -3.88 11.37 -33.92
C ILE A 191 -4.69 10.71 -32.81
N LEU A 192 -4.46 9.43 -32.60
CA LEU A 192 -5.02 8.66 -31.49
C LEU A 192 -4.01 8.62 -30.35
N ALA A 193 -4.46 8.64 -29.12
CA ALA A 193 -3.63 8.18 -28.00
C ALA A 193 -3.46 6.66 -28.11
N GLY A 194 -2.34 6.14 -27.63
CA GLY A 194 -2.19 4.70 -27.49
C GLY A 194 -3.18 4.15 -26.47
N ASP A 195 -3.49 2.87 -26.55
CA ASP A 195 -4.50 2.22 -25.70
C ASP A 195 -3.98 1.97 -24.29
N GLU A 196 -2.67 2.04 -24.09
CA GLU A 196 -1.99 1.73 -22.84
C GLU A 196 -1.51 3.00 -22.13
N ALA A 197 -1.83 3.09 -20.84
CA ALA A 197 -1.26 4.05 -19.92
C ALA A 197 -0.18 3.37 -19.06
N THR A 198 0.96 4.02 -18.91
CA THR A 198 2.02 3.64 -17.97
C THR A 198 1.97 4.60 -16.79
N VAL A 199 1.69 4.08 -15.60
CA VAL A 199 1.74 4.85 -14.34
C VAL A 199 3.02 4.52 -13.61
N ARG A 200 3.79 5.57 -13.24
CA ARG A 200 4.92 5.50 -12.32
C ARG A 200 4.57 6.22 -11.05
N PHE A 201 4.96 5.63 -9.94
CA PHE A 201 4.75 6.25 -8.63
C PHE A 201 5.99 6.17 -7.77
N HIS A 202 6.17 7.22 -6.99
CA HIS A 202 7.11 7.32 -5.88
C HIS A 202 6.32 7.77 -4.66
N ILE A 203 6.16 6.89 -3.69
CA ILE A 203 5.34 7.13 -2.49
C ILE A 203 6.27 7.24 -1.30
N VAL A 204 6.23 8.37 -0.63
CA VAL A 204 6.88 8.58 0.67
C VAL A 204 5.82 8.61 1.75
N ALA A 205 6.01 7.86 2.83
CA ALA A 205 5.09 7.85 3.95
C ALA A 205 5.83 7.94 5.29
N LEU A 206 5.30 8.75 6.19
CA LEU A 206 5.90 9.04 7.49
C LEU A 206 5.25 8.16 8.56
N ASN A 207 6.06 7.65 9.49
CA ASN A 207 5.57 6.85 10.60
C ASN A 207 4.66 7.68 11.50
N THR A 208 3.42 7.23 11.69
CA THR A 208 2.44 7.97 12.49
C THR A 208 2.80 8.06 13.97
N ALA A 209 3.58 7.11 14.50
CA ALA A 209 4.07 7.17 15.87
C ALA A 209 5.11 8.31 16.07
N ALA A 210 5.80 8.71 15.02
CA ALA A 210 6.74 9.84 15.05
C ALA A 210 6.04 11.20 14.89
N LEU A 211 4.81 11.23 14.36
CA LEU A 211 4.03 12.48 14.15
C LEU A 211 3.27 12.91 15.41
N SER A 212 3.26 12.09 16.46
CA SER A 212 2.53 12.34 17.73
C SER A 212 3.44 12.83 18.86
N GLN A 213 4.69 13.16 18.57
CA GLN A 213 5.66 13.78 19.49
C GLN A 213 5.90 15.24 19.12
#